data_3a57faf5f9f63fbea0813973e51c663a
#
_entry.id   3a57faf5f9f63fbea0813973e51c663a
#
_cell.length_a   1.000
_cell.length_b   1.000
_cell.length_c   1.000
_cell.angle_alpha   90.00
_cell.angle_beta   90.00
_cell.angle_gamma   90.00
#
_symmetry.space_group_name_H-M   'P 1'
#
loop_
_entity.id
_entity.type
_entity.pdbx_description
1 polymer ?
#
loop_
_entity_poly.entity_id
_entity_poly.type
_entity_poly.pdbx_seq_one_letter_code
_entity_poly.pdbx_strand_id
1 'polypeptide(L)'
;MEKFNYKRFTVALVILVAFIFAIYLVNIQVQKKFYPRTHSEYVEKYAKEFSVPEYIVYSVIKVESDFDKDAKSDKGACGLMQLMPDTYAWLVGLRQETEKDIFDVEENIKYGTYYLSILYERYGDWTYALCAYNAGMGNVDKWILEDEFYIHFPETKYYVNKLEVVQDKYKSLYYRKGV
;
A
#
# COMPACT_ATOMS: atom_id res chain seq x y z
N MET A 1 49.44 -29.17 -22.57
CA MET A 1 48.44 -28.12 -22.46
C MET A 1 47.09 -28.72 -22.83
N GLU A 2 46.16 -28.89 -21.86
CA GLU A 2 44.80 -29.36 -22.18
C GLU A 2 44.06 -28.29 -23.00
N LYS A 3 43.49 -28.72 -24.14
CA LYS A 3 42.70 -27.82 -24.96
C LYS A 3 41.41 -27.44 -24.21
N PHE A 4 41.23 -26.16 -23.91
CA PHE A 4 40.02 -25.64 -23.27
C PHE A 4 38.76 -26.03 -24.08
N ASN A 5 37.81 -26.72 -23.40
CA ASN A 5 36.63 -27.25 -24.09
C ASN A 5 35.49 -26.23 -24.04
N TYR A 6 35.46 -25.34 -25.05
CA TYR A 6 34.47 -24.27 -25.20
C TYR A 6 33.01 -24.78 -25.13
N LYS A 7 32.72 -25.97 -25.68
CA LYS A 7 31.36 -26.53 -25.67
C LYS A 7 30.90 -26.85 -24.24
N ARG A 8 31.77 -27.45 -23.42
CA ARG A 8 31.44 -27.73 -22.00
C ARG A 8 31.29 -26.45 -21.23
N PHE A 9 32.12 -25.45 -21.49
CA PHE A 9 32.03 -24.14 -20.83
C PHE A 9 30.71 -23.41 -21.19
N THR A 10 30.32 -23.34 -22.47
CA THR A 10 29.06 -22.72 -22.89
C THR A 10 27.84 -23.43 -22.30
N VAL A 11 27.82 -24.78 -22.28
CA VAL A 11 26.75 -25.54 -21.65
C VAL A 11 26.65 -25.23 -20.16
N ALA A 12 27.78 -25.24 -19.44
CA ALA A 12 27.78 -24.90 -18.00
C ALA A 12 27.29 -23.47 -17.76
N LEU A 13 27.68 -22.50 -18.58
CA LEU A 13 27.22 -21.11 -18.47
C LEU A 13 25.70 -21.00 -18.69
N VAL A 14 25.16 -21.68 -19.70
CA VAL A 14 23.71 -21.69 -19.98
C VAL A 14 22.94 -22.30 -18.80
N ILE A 15 23.43 -23.40 -18.23
CA ILE A 15 22.80 -24.02 -17.05
C ILE A 15 22.84 -23.06 -15.86
N LEU A 16 23.94 -22.37 -15.62
CA LEU A 16 24.07 -21.39 -14.54
C LEU A 16 23.08 -20.25 -14.71
N VAL A 17 22.96 -19.68 -15.91
CA VAL A 17 22.02 -18.60 -16.23
C VAL A 17 20.57 -19.07 -16.03
N ALA A 18 20.23 -20.28 -16.51
CA ALA A 18 18.90 -20.85 -16.33
C ALA A 18 18.59 -21.07 -14.84
N PHE A 19 19.55 -21.51 -14.04
CA PHE A 19 19.40 -21.70 -12.61
C PHE A 19 19.17 -20.37 -11.85
N ILE A 20 19.97 -19.33 -12.17
CA ILE A 20 19.78 -17.99 -11.62
C ILE A 20 18.38 -17.44 -11.97
N PHE A 21 17.96 -17.64 -13.22
CA PHE A 21 16.63 -17.21 -13.67
C PHE A 21 15.50 -17.96 -12.95
N ALA A 22 15.66 -19.26 -12.72
CA ALA A 22 14.70 -20.05 -11.93
C ALA A 22 14.59 -19.54 -10.50
N ILE A 23 15.73 -19.25 -9.82
CA ILE A 23 15.73 -18.64 -8.48
C ILE A 23 15.01 -17.29 -8.51
N TYR A 24 15.27 -16.46 -9.51
CA TYR A 24 14.60 -15.17 -9.66
C TYR A 24 13.07 -15.31 -9.76
N LEU A 25 12.58 -16.24 -10.58
CA LEU A 25 11.14 -16.52 -10.72
C LEU A 25 10.53 -17.02 -9.40
N VAL A 26 11.21 -17.94 -8.71
CA VAL A 26 10.76 -18.41 -7.39
C VAL A 26 10.69 -17.25 -6.40
N ASN A 27 11.70 -16.38 -6.37
CA ASN A 27 11.71 -15.22 -5.50
C ASN A 27 10.51 -14.28 -5.77
N ILE A 28 10.16 -14.02 -7.04
CA ILE A 28 8.98 -13.24 -7.39
C ILE A 28 7.70 -13.87 -6.84
N GLN A 29 7.55 -15.19 -6.98
CA GLN A 29 6.35 -15.89 -6.48
C GLN A 29 6.26 -15.82 -4.94
N VAL A 30 7.38 -15.99 -4.25
CA VAL A 30 7.47 -15.82 -2.80
C VAL A 30 7.08 -14.38 -2.39
N GLN A 31 7.64 -13.38 -3.07
CA GLN A 31 7.32 -11.97 -2.80
C GLN A 31 5.83 -11.68 -3.00
N LYS A 32 5.21 -12.20 -4.07
CA LYS A 32 3.76 -12.04 -4.33
C LYS A 32 2.89 -12.67 -3.24
N LYS A 33 3.37 -13.71 -2.56
CA LYS A 33 2.67 -14.30 -1.40
C LYS A 33 2.69 -13.37 -0.18
N PHE A 34 3.79 -12.62 0.02
CA PHE A 34 3.90 -11.65 1.12
C PHE A 34 3.23 -10.30 0.80
N TYR A 35 3.07 -9.96 -0.47
CA TYR A 35 2.42 -8.75 -0.97
C TYR A 35 1.28 -9.11 -1.90
N PRO A 36 0.19 -9.71 -1.38
CA PRO A 36 -0.92 -10.17 -2.21
C PRO A 36 -1.74 -8.99 -2.77
N ARG A 37 -2.49 -9.26 -3.85
CA ARG A 37 -3.53 -8.37 -4.38
C ARG A 37 -4.91 -8.95 -4.07
N THR A 38 -5.15 -9.28 -2.81
CA THR A 38 -6.46 -9.75 -2.34
C THR A 38 -7.49 -8.63 -2.49
N HIS A 39 -8.74 -8.98 -2.80
CA HIS A 39 -9.86 -8.04 -3.02
C HIS A 39 -9.60 -7.06 -4.19
N SER A 40 -8.92 -7.53 -5.25
CA SER A 40 -8.54 -6.67 -6.39
C SER A 40 -9.75 -6.03 -7.07
N GLU A 41 -10.90 -6.69 -7.12
CA GLU A 41 -12.14 -6.17 -7.67
C GLU A 41 -12.57 -4.86 -6.98
N TYR A 42 -12.48 -4.77 -5.67
CA TYR A 42 -12.84 -3.57 -4.92
C TYR A 42 -11.72 -2.52 -4.97
N VAL A 43 -10.46 -2.94 -4.85
CA VAL A 43 -9.33 -2.00 -4.92
C VAL A 43 -9.28 -1.32 -6.29
N GLU A 44 -9.37 -2.07 -7.40
CA GLU A 44 -9.36 -1.52 -8.76
C GLU A 44 -10.56 -0.59 -9.01
N LYS A 45 -11.76 -1.00 -8.55
CA LYS A 45 -12.99 -0.21 -8.65
C LYS A 45 -12.83 1.14 -7.97
N TYR A 46 -12.47 1.15 -6.69
CA TYR A 46 -12.45 2.39 -5.90
C TYR A 46 -11.19 3.23 -6.09
N ALA A 47 -10.05 2.62 -6.40
CA ALA A 47 -8.86 3.33 -6.83
C ALA A 47 -9.12 4.15 -8.09
N LYS A 48 -9.85 3.57 -9.06
CA LYS A 48 -10.27 4.28 -10.28
C LYS A 48 -11.33 5.35 -9.98
N GLU A 49 -12.36 5.02 -9.19
CA GLU A 49 -13.44 5.96 -8.84
C GLU A 49 -12.90 7.22 -8.18
N PHE A 50 -11.98 7.06 -7.21
CA PHE A 50 -11.45 8.17 -6.43
C PHE A 50 -10.08 8.68 -6.89
N SER A 51 -9.59 8.21 -8.03
CA SER A 51 -8.30 8.62 -8.61
C SER A 51 -7.10 8.41 -7.68
N VAL A 52 -7.13 7.36 -6.87
CA VAL A 52 -6.03 6.95 -5.99
C VAL A 52 -5.23 5.82 -6.67
N PRO A 53 -3.89 5.89 -6.73
CA PRO A 53 -3.10 4.79 -7.27
C PRO A 53 -3.30 3.48 -6.49
N GLU A 54 -3.59 2.37 -7.19
CA GLU A 54 -3.85 1.07 -6.54
C GLU A 54 -2.73 0.64 -5.59
N TYR A 55 -1.46 0.88 -5.94
CA TYR A 55 -0.33 0.52 -5.09
C TYR A 55 -0.35 1.24 -3.74
N ILE A 56 -0.95 2.44 -3.66
CA ILE A 56 -1.14 3.16 -2.39
C ILE A 56 -2.21 2.46 -1.56
N VAL A 57 -3.35 2.12 -2.16
CA VAL A 57 -4.44 1.41 -1.46
C VAL A 57 -3.94 0.08 -0.89
N TYR A 58 -3.28 -0.74 -1.73
CA TYR A 58 -2.69 -2.01 -1.27
C TYR A 58 -1.65 -1.82 -0.16
N SER A 59 -0.86 -0.75 -0.24
CA SER A 59 0.16 -0.48 0.77
C SER A 59 -0.46 -0.10 2.12
N VAL A 60 -1.52 0.69 2.10
CA VAL A 60 -2.27 1.04 3.32
C VAL A 60 -2.89 -0.22 3.92
N ILE A 61 -3.62 -1.03 3.15
CA ILE A 61 -4.20 -2.30 3.63
C ILE A 61 -3.11 -3.20 4.24
N LYS A 62 -1.96 -3.34 3.55
CA LYS A 62 -0.85 -4.17 4.03
C LYS A 62 -0.26 -3.67 5.35
N VAL A 63 -0.14 -2.36 5.54
CA VAL A 63 0.47 -1.77 6.73
C VAL A 63 -0.50 -1.73 7.90
N GLU A 64 -1.78 -1.46 7.63
CA GLU A 64 -2.82 -1.29 8.63
C GLU A 64 -3.29 -2.63 9.23
N SER A 65 -3.55 -3.63 8.40
CA SER A 65 -4.16 -4.88 8.85
C SER A 65 -3.47 -6.14 8.37
N ASP A 66 -2.47 -6.03 7.49
CA ASP A 66 -1.93 -7.21 6.77
C ASP A 66 -3.01 -8.05 6.07
N PHE A 67 -4.05 -7.38 5.54
CA PHE A 67 -5.23 -7.98 4.91
C PHE A 67 -6.18 -8.73 5.87
N ASP A 68 -6.08 -8.51 7.17
CA ASP A 68 -7.08 -9.00 8.12
C ASP A 68 -8.32 -8.09 8.11
N LYS A 69 -9.42 -8.59 7.53
CA LYS A 69 -10.68 -7.84 7.43
C LYS A 69 -11.34 -7.60 8.79
N ASP A 70 -11.05 -8.44 9.77
CA ASP A 70 -11.63 -8.38 11.11
C ASP A 70 -10.71 -7.66 12.11
N ALA A 71 -9.60 -7.06 11.62
CA ALA A 71 -8.66 -6.34 12.45
C ALA A 71 -9.32 -5.19 13.21
N LYS A 72 -9.03 -5.10 14.50
CA LYS A 72 -9.47 -4.00 15.36
C LYS A 72 -8.32 -3.55 16.25
N SER A 73 -7.96 -2.27 16.18
CA SER A 73 -6.90 -1.71 17.03
C SER A 73 -7.41 -1.39 18.44
N ASP A 74 -6.49 -1.23 19.40
CA ASP A 74 -6.80 -0.79 20.76
C ASP A 74 -7.45 0.59 20.78
N LYS A 75 -7.20 1.43 19.77
CA LYS A 75 -7.81 2.75 19.60
C LYS A 75 -9.19 2.69 18.93
N GLY A 76 -9.64 1.50 18.52
CA GLY A 76 -10.95 1.28 17.89
C GLY A 76 -10.99 1.42 16.38
N ALA A 77 -9.86 1.52 15.70
CA ALA A 77 -9.82 1.48 14.23
C ALA A 77 -10.21 0.09 13.70
N CYS A 78 -10.94 0.02 12.60
CA CYS A 78 -11.64 -1.17 12.13
C CYS A 78 -11.28 -1.56 10.68
N GLY A 79 -11.14 -2.86 10.46
CA GLY A 79 -11.09 -3.52 9.16
C GLY A 79 -9.78 -3.35 8.39
N LEU A 80 -9.82 -3.66 7.10
CA LEU A 80 -8.66 -3.73 6.21
C LEU A 80 -7.82 -2.44 6.20
N MET A 81 -8.46 -1.28 6.17
CA MET A 81 -7.82 0.03 6.10
C MET A 81 -7.84 0.78 7.44
N GLN A 82 -8.21 0.10 8.54
CA GLN A 82 -8.21 0.63 9.91
C GLN A 82 -8.90 2.00 10.02
N LEU A 83 -10.14 2.08 9.54
CA LEU A 83 -10.95 3.29 9.67
C LEU A 83 -11.44 3.47 11.09
N MET A 84 -11.29 4.69 11.63
CA MET A 84 -11.97 5.07 12.86
C MET A 84 -13.47 5.21 12.60
N PRO A 85 -14.36 4.72 13.52
CA PRO A 85 -15.81 4.80 13.35
C PRO A 85 -16.31 6.22 13.04
N ASP A 86 -15.82 7.23 13.74
CA ASP A 86 -16.21 8.63 13.52
C ASP A 86 -15.79 9.13 12.12
N THR A 87 -14.60 8.70 11.65
CA THR A 87 -14.13 9.03 10.30
C THR A 87 -15.00 8.34 9.26
N TYR A 88 -15.36 7.08 9.46
CA TYR A 88 -16.24 6.34 8.56
C TYR A 88 -17.62 7.02 8.47
N ALA A 89 -18.25 7.30 9.61
CA ALA A 89 -19.54 7.98 9.66
C ALA A 89 -19.53 9.35 8.96
N TRP A 90 -18.45 10.14 9.17
CA TRP A 90 -18.26 11.42 8.46
C TRP A 90 -18.17 11.23 6.95
N LEU A 91 -17.39 10.25 6.47
CA LEU A 91 -17.22 9.98 5.04
C LEU A 91 -18.53 9.51 4.38
N VAL A 92 -19.30 8.65 5.08
CA VAL A 92 -20.62 8.20 4.62
C VAL A 92 -21.57 9.38 4.51
N GLY A 93 -21.56 10.29 5.51
CA GLY A 93 -22.35 11.52 5.51
C GLY A 93 -21.99 12.45 4.34
N LEU A 94 -20.70 12.61 3.99
CA LEU A 94 -20.28 13.41 2.83
C LEU A 94 -20.86 12.88 1.51
N ARG A 95 -21.00 11.56 1.38
CA ARG A 95 -21.58 10.92 0.20
C ARG A 95 -23.10 10.81 0.24
N GLN A 96 -23.74 11.23 1.34
CA GLN A 96 -25.18 11.08 1.59
C GLN A 96 -25.68 9.63 1.42
N GLU A 97 -24.84 8.68 1.80
CA GLU A 97 -25.13 7.25 1.77
C GLU A 97 -25.60 6.77 3.16
N THR A 98 -26.02 5.51 3.25
CA THR A 98 -26.39 4.89 4.52
C THR A 98 -25.20 4.09 5.05
N GLU A 99 -24.89 4.24 6.34
CA GLU A 99 -23.87 3.44 7.00
C GLU A 99 -24.22 1.94 6.93
N LYS A 100 -23.18 1.15 6.65
CA LYS A 100 -23.20 -0.31 6.69
C LYS A 100 -22.17 -0.80 7.69
N ASP A 101 -21.88 -2.11 7.67
CA ASP A 101 -20.84 -2.66 8.52
C ASP A 101 -19.46 -2.14 8.08
N ILE A 102 -18.77 -1.47 9.00
CA ILE A 102 -17.40 -0.97 8.78
C ILE A 102 -16.39 -2.11 8.53
N PHE A 103 -16.70 -3.35 8.94
CA PHE A 103 -15.89 -4.53 8.69
C PHE A 103 -16.23 -5.22 7.35
N ASP A 104 -17.28 -4.77 6.65
CA ASP A 104 -17.53 -5.24 5.28
C ASP A 104 -16.36 -4.85 4.39
N VAL A 105 -15.85 -5.82 3.63
CA VAL A 105 -14.65 -5.67 2.82
C VAL A 105 -14.80 -4.57 1.77
N GLU A 106 -15.94 -4.55 1.08
CA GLU A 106 -16.19 -3.52 0.04
C GLU A 106 -16.32 -2.14 0.67
N GLU A 107 -17.07 -2.00 1.74
CA GLU A 107 -17.30 -0.73 2.43
C GLU A 107 -16.00 -0.17 3.02
N ASN A 108 -15.19 -1.00 3.67
CA ASN A 108 -13.94 -0.57 4.27
C ASN A 108 -12.94 -0.08 3.21
N ILE A 109 -12.78 -0.81 2.10
CA ILE A 109 -11.92 -0.41 0.98
C ILE A 109 -12.46 0.86 0.30
N LYS A 110 -13.77 0.94 0.07
CA LYS A 110 -14.43 2.11 -0.53
C LYS A 110 -14.12 3.37 0.27
N TYR A 111 -14.44 3.39 1.54
CA TYR A 111 -14.30 4.59 2.35
C TYR A 111 -12.86 4.89 2.77
N GLY A 112 -12.02 3.88 2.94
CA GLY A 112 -10.57 4.09 3.14
C GLY A 112 -9.92 4.73 1.92
N THR A 113 -10.28 4.26 0.70
CA THR A 113 -9.79 4.85 -0.55
C THR A 113 -10.36 6.26 -0.78
N TYR A 114 -11.62 6.49 -0.48
CA TYR A 114 -12.23 7.82 -0.53
C TYR A 114 -11.56 8.79 0.46
N TYR A 115 -11.23 8.33 1.66
CA TYR A 115 -10.48 9.16 2.63
C TYR A 115 -9.10 9.54 2.10
N LEU A 116 -8.38 8.59 1.51
CA LEU A 116 -7.09 8.87 0.86
C LEU A 116 -7.20 9.93 -0.23
N SER A 117 -8.27 9.89 -1.04
CA SER A 117 -8.49 10.91 -2.09
C SER A 117 -8.73 12.30 -1.51
N ILE A 118 -9.54 12.42 -0.45
CA ILE A 118 -9.77 13.70 0.24
C ILE A 118 -8.47 14.26 0.80
N LEU A 119 -7.65 13.41 1.41
CA LEU A 119 -6.37 13.83 1.97
C LEU A 119 -5.40 14.27 0.87
N TYR A 120 -5.35 13.54 -0.25
CA TYR A 120 -4.51 13.94 -1.37
C TYR A 120 -5.00 15.23 -2.03
N GLU A 121 -6.31 15.42 -2.21
CA GLU A 121 -6.89 16.66 -2.71
C GLU A 121 -6.53 17.86 -1.81
N ARG A 122 -6.53 17.66 -0.48
CA ARG A 122 -6.17 18.70 0.48
C ARG A 122 -4.69 19.09 0.44
N TYR A 123 -3.80 18.13 0.32
CA TYR A 123 -2.36 18.38 0.52
C TYR A 123 -1.55 18.40 -0.78
N GLY A 124 -2.03 17.82 -1.88
CA GLY A 124 -1.31 17.72 -3.15
C GLY A 124 -0.07 16.83 -3.13
N ASP A 125 0.22 16.19 -1.99
CA ASP A 125 1.40 15.36 -1.77
C ASP A 125 1.03 14.10 -0.98
N TRP A 126 1.51 12.94 -1.44
CA TRP A 126 1.20 11.65 -0.80
C TRP A 126 1.85 11.50 0.57
N THR A 127 3.00 12.09 0.80
CA THR A 127 3.65 12.02 2.13
C THR A 127 2.78 12.70 3.17
N TYR A 128 2.28 13.91 2.86
CA TYR A 128 1.38 14.64 3.77
C TYR A 128 0.03 13.95 3.92
N ALA A 129 -0.53 13.44 2.82
CA ALA A 129 -1.79 12.69 2.85
C ALA A 129 -1.69 11.44 3.74
N LEU A 130 -0.62 10.67 3.63
CA LEU A 130 -0.39 9.46 4.44
C LEU A 130 -0.03 9.81 5.90
N CYS A 131 0.68 10.91 6.15
CA CYS A 131 0.83 11.45 7.51
C CYS A 131 -0.54 11.77 8.12
N ALA A 132 -1.42 12.42 7.36
CA ALA A 132 -2.75 12.82 7.84
C ALA A 132 -3.69 11.63 8.02
N TYR A 133 -3.54 10.58 7.22
CA TYR A 133 -4.27 9.32 7.40
C TYR A 133 -4.01 8.71 8.78
N ASN A 134 -2.74 8.69 9.20
CA ASN A 134 -2.34 8.11 10.49
C ASN A 134 -2.46 9.10 11.67
N ALA A 135 -1.98 10.33 11.52
CA ALA A 135 -1.91 11.32 12.60
C ALA A 135 -3.14 12.22 12.70
N GLY A 136 -4.01 12.21 11.68
CA GLY A 136 -5.12 13.14 11.52
C GLY A 136 -4.74 14.47 10.89
N MET A 137 -5.66 15.05 10.12
CA MET A 137 -5.47 16.31 9.37
C MET A 137 -5.00 17.46 10.25
N GLY A 138 -5.62 17.63 11.44
CA GLY A 138 -5.33 18.77 12.31
C GLY A 138 -3.89 18.81 12.86
N ASN A 139 -3.19 17.66 12.90
CA ASN A 139 -1.77 17.63 13.25
C ASN A 139 -0.92 18.00 12.05
N VAL A 140 -1.20 17.43 10.89
CA VAL A 140 -0.43 17.72 9.67
C VAL A 140 -0.59 19.17 9.25
N ASP A 141 -1.78 19.76 9.39
CA ASP A 141 -2.02 21.20 9.14
C ASP A 141 -1.08 22.10 9.98
N LYS A 142 -0.82 21.71 11.23
CA LYS A 142 0.12 22.44 12.09
C LYS A 142 1.55 22.24 11.65
N TRP A 143 1.94 21.01 11.26
CA TRP A 143 3.31 20.71 10.85
C TRP A 143 3.71 21.38 9.53
N ILE A 144 2.75 21.59 8.62
CA ILE A 144 2.98 22.28 7.34
C ILE A 144 3.21 23.80 7.54
N LEU A 145 2.70 24.37 8.63
CA LEU A 145 2.89 25.80 8.94
C LEU A 145 4.27 26.11 9.57
N GLU A 146 5.06 25.11 9.88
CA GLU A 146 6.43 25.28 10.38
C GLU A 146 7.40 25.63 9.24
N ASP A 147 8.52 26.25 9.54
CA ASP A 147 9.54 26.66 8.55
C ASP A 147 10.06 25.47 7.73
N GLU A 148 10.17 24.30 8.37
CA GLU A 148 10.46 23.02 7.73
C GLU A 148 9.43 21.97 8.18
N PHE A 149 8.90 21.22 7.21
CA PHE A 149 7.97 20.12 7.54
C PHE A 149 8.69 19.04 8.33
N TYR A 150 8.18 18.75 9.53
CA TYR A 150 8.70 17.71 10.40
C TYR A 150 7.56 16.84 10.96
N ILE A 151 7.72 15.53 10.89
CA ILE A 151 6.74 14.59 11.46
C ILE A 151 7.04 14.43 12.96
N HIS A 152 6.26 15.10 13.80
CA HIS A 152 6.49 15.14 15.25
C HIS A 152 6.19 13.81 15.97
N PHE A 153 5.31 12.98 15.41
CA PHE A 153 4.98 11.70 16.02
C PHE A 153 5.89 10.58 15.49
N PRO A 154 6.69 9.93 16.36
CA PRO A 154 7.54 8.81 15.97
C PRO A 154 6.75 7.67 15.32
N GLU A 155 5.52 7.40 15.78
CA GLU A 155 4.60 6.41 15.23
C GLU A 155 4.27 6.74 13.76
N THR A 156 3.90 7.99 13.47
CA THR A 156 3.56 8.43 12.11
C THR A 156 4.79 8.42 11.20
N LYS A 157 5.96 8.82 11.69
CA LYS A 157 7.20 8.74 10.94
C LYS A 157 7.55 7.30 10.56
N TYR A 158 7.42 6.37 11.50
CA TYR A 158 7.61 4.94 11.23
C TYR A 158 6.59 4.41 10.22
N TYR A 159 5.32 4.81 10.36
CA TYR A 159 4.23 4.44 9.46
C TYR A 159 4.50 4.85 8.02
N VAL A 160 4.84 6.12 7.78
CA VAL A 160 5.12 6.62 6.42
C VAL A 160 6.34 5.95 5.81
N ASN A 161 7.42 5.77 6.56
CA ASN A 161 8.61 5.05 6.08
C ASN A 161 8.28 3.59 5.72
N LYS A 162 7.45 2.92 6.52
CA LYS A 162 6.99 1.55 6.22
C LYS A 162 6.13 1.52 4.95
N LEU A 163 5.24 2.50 4.77
CA LEU A 163 4.44 2.62 3.56
C LEU A 163 5.29 2.82 2.30
N GLU A 164 6.33 3.65 2.35
CA GLU A 164 7.23 3.87 1.22
C GLU A 164 7.87 2.56 0.76
N VAL A 165 8.43 1.79 1.69
CA VAL A 165 9.01 0.46 1.39
C VAL A 165 7.97 -0.49 0.79
N VAL A 166 6.76 -0.53 1.33
CA VAL A 166 5.68 -1.39 0.85
C VAL A 166 5.18 -0.95 -0.52
N GLN A 167 5.04 0.36 -0.76
CA GLN A 167 4.69 0.90 -2.07
C GLN A 167 5.69 0.51 -3.15
N ASP A 168 6.99 0.61 -2.87
CA ASP A 168 8.04 0.22 -3.81
C ASP A 168 8.00 -1.28 -4.13
N LYS A 169 7.63 -2.11 -3.16
CA LYS A 169 7.38 -3.53 -3.38
C LYS A 169 6.19 -3.76 -4.32
N TYR A 170 5.03 -3.14 -4.06
CA TYR A 170 3.89 -3.26 -4.97
C TYR A 170 4.21 -2.73 -6.36
N LYS A 171 4.82 -1.55 -6.48
CA LYS A 171 5.25 -0.99 -7.77
C LYS A 171 6.15 -1.97 -8.53
N SER A 172 7.15 -2.56 -7.85
CA SER A 172 8.11 -3.47 -8.48
C SER A 172 7.50 -4.79 -8.93
N LEU A 173 6.50 -5.30 -8.19
CA LEU A 173 5.89 -6.61 -8.44
C LEU A 173 4.76 -6.56 -9.47
N TYR A 174 4.03 -5.42 -9.55
CA TYR A 174 2.76 -5.39 -10.28
C TYR A 174 2.58 -4.22 -11.24
N TYR A 175 3.34 -3.11 -11.08
CA TYR A 175 3.10 -1.88 -11.83
C TYR A 175 4.30 -1.39 -12.65
N ARG A 176 5.44 -2.09 -12.62
CA ARG A 176 6.52 -1.80 -13.57
C ARG A 176 6.03 -2.14 -14.97
N LYS A 177 5.90 -1.13 -15.84
CA LYS A 177 5.78 -1.36 -17.28
C LYS A 177 7.05 -2.10 -17.68
N GLY A 178 6.89 -3.25 -18.36
CA GLY A 178 8.02 -4.04 -18.82
C GLY A 178 9.03 -3.17 -19.56
N VAL A 179 10.32 -3.40 -19.27
CA VAL A 179 11.47 -2.91 -20.04
C VAL A 179 11.47 -3.63 -21.38
#